data_5b3961d8df22aa546807f8aaa07ce805
#
_entry.id   5b3961d8df22aa546807f8aaa07ce805
#
_cell.length_a   1.000
_cell.length_b   1.000
_cell.length_c   1.000
_cell.angle_alpha   90.00
_cell.angle_beta   90.00
_cell.angle_gamma   90.00
#
_symmetry.space_group_name_H-M   'P 1'
#
loop_
_entity.id
_entity.type
_entity.pdbx_description
1 polymer ?
#
loop_
_entity_poly.entity_id
_entity_poly.type
_entity_poly.pdbx_seq_one_letter_code
_entity_poly.pdbx_strand_id
1 'polypeptide(L)'
;MQITPTPAARLKRQLAIVRKEQSVVRFFRDHSPLLRSPEHGAAARAELRRSTRRLAAAQKNVADLRRVLRAQTSRRLEALPPKAAICDAFDRFCGQALQVAWCESRLQTTAQNGQYLGLFQMGAYARELYGHGSTAHDQAVAAHRYFVASGRDWSPWSCKPVREAS
;
A
#
# COMPACT_ATOMS: atom_id res chain seq x y z
N MET A 1 -8.88 -31.64 6.31
CA MET A 1 -9.17 -30.25 5.89
C MET A 1 -7.89 -29.67 5.27
N GLN A 2 -7.81 -29.47 3.95
CA GLN A 2 -6.61 -28.88 3.32
C GLN A 2 -6.64 -27.37 3.52
N ILE A 3 -5.68 -26.83 4.26
CA ILE A 3 -5.53 -25.39 4.46
C ILE A 3 -5.02 -24.77 3.16
N THR A 4 -5.87 -24.04 2.47
CA THR A 4 -5.47 -23.30 1.26
C THR A 4 -4.44 -22.22 1.65
N PRO A 5 -3.25 -22.18 1.02
CA PRO A 5 -2.22 -21.21 1.40
C PRO A 5 -2.69 -19.76 1.14
N THR A 6 -2.37 -18.86 2.07
CA THR A 6 -2.72 -17.45 1.96
C THR A 6 -2.10 -16.79 0.72
N PRO A 7 -2.68 -15.71 0.18
CA PRO A 7 -2.09 -14.95 -0.94
C PRO A 7 -0.65 -14.53 -0.68
N ALA A 8 -0.31 -14.15 0.56
CA ALA A 8 1.05 -13.78 0.96
C ALA A 8 2.03 -14.99 0.89
N ALA A 9 1.60 -16.16 1.38
CA ALA A 9 2.40 -17.38 1.29
C ALA A 9 2.61 -17.83 -0.17
N ARG A 10 1.57 -17.69 -1.00
CA ARG A 10 1.66 -17.94 -2.45
C ARG A 10 2.61 -16.97 -3.13
N LEU A 11 2.57 -15.68 -2.79
CA LEU A 11 3.48 -14.66 -3.30
C LEU A 11 4.94 -15.00 -2.97
N LYS A 12 5.24 -15.36 -1.71
CA LYS A 12 6.58 -15.76 -1.27
C LYS A 12 7.11 -16.93 -2.11
N ARG A 13 6.26 -17.95 -2.36
CA ARG A 13 6.60 -19.12 -3.20
C ARG A 13 6.89 -18.72 -4.65
N GLN A 14 6.06 -17.87 -5.27
CA GLN A 14 6.26 -17.42 -6.64
C GLN A 14 7.54 -16.58 -6.79
N LEU A 15 7.87 -15.73 -5.82
CA LEU A 15 9.12 -14.97 -5.80
C LEU A 15 10.36 -15.89 -5.72
N ALA A 16 10.28 -17.01 -5.01
CA ALA A 16 11.36 -17.99 -4.99
C ALA A 16 11.56 -18.65 -6.37
N ILE A 17 10.46 -18.99 -7.07
CA ILE A 17 10.52 -19.50 -8.44
C ILE A 17 11.13 -18.46 -9.37
N VAL A 18 10.72 -17.20 -9.32
CA VAL A 18 11.28 -16.12 -10.13
C VAL A 18 12.79 -16.05 -9.95
N ARG A 19 13.28 -16.01 -8.70
CA ARG A 19 14.74 -15.95 -8.42
C ARG A 19 15.50 -17.16 -9.01
N LYS A 20 14.95 -18.36 -8.83
CA LYS A 20 15.55 -19.59 -9.35
C LYS A 20 15.65 -19.55 -10.88
N GLU A 21 14.54 -19.27 -11.57
CA GLU A 21 14.51 -19.31 -13.03
C GLU A 21 15.31 -18.14 -13.65
N GLN A 22 15.35 -16.97 -12.99
CA GLN A 22 16.25 -15.88 -13.38
C GLN A 22 17.72 -16.28 -13.31
N SER A 23 18.12 -17.03 -12.29
CA SER A 23 19.49 -17.55 -12.16
C SER A 23 19.84 -18.47 -13.31
N VAL A 24 18.93 -19.38 -13.69
CA VAL A 24 19.14 -20.32 -14.83
C VAL A 24 19.24 -19.53 -16.14
N VAL A 25 18.33 -18.60 -16.40
CA VAL A 25 18.37 -17.78 -17.63
C VAL A 25 19.65 -16.95 -17.71
N ARG A 26 20.08 -16.37 -16.59
CA ARG A 26 21.35 -15.63 -16.51
C ARG A 26 22.54 -16.53 -16.81
N PHE A 27 22.58 -17.73 -16.22
CA PHE A 27 23.66 -18.69 -16.46
C PHE A 27 23.82 -18.96 -17.96
N PHE A 28 22.76 -19.28 -18.69
CA PHE A 28 22.84 -19.55 -20.12
C PHE A 28 23.19 -18.30 -20.97
N ARG A 29 22.82 -17.10 -20.53
CA ARG A 29 23.25 -15.86 -21.18
C ARG A 29 24.77 -15.67 -21.02
N ASP A 30 25.26 -15.88 -19.82
CA ASP A 30 26.69 -15.66 -19.49
C ASP A 30 27.57 -16.81 -20.06
N HIS A 31 26.97 -17.98 -20.34
CA HIS A 31 27.63 -19.15 -20.92
C HIS A 31 27.04 -19.52 -22.29
N SER A 32 26.79 -18.54 -23.14
CA SER A 32 26.15 -18.73 -24.45
C SER A 32 26.86 -19.74 -25.38
N PRO A 33 28.17 -20.02 -25.34
CA PRO A 33 28.80 -21.09 -26.09
C PRO A 33 28.21 -22.48 -25.81
N LEU A 34 27.72 -22.75 -24.60
CA LEU A 34 27.04 -24.04 -24.28
C LEU A 34 25.82 -24.33 -25.16
N LEU A 35 25.13 -23.26 -25.58
CA LEU A 35 23.93 -23.39 -26.43
C LEU A 35 24.26 -23.83 -27.85
N ARG A 36 25.53 -23.74 -28.25
CA ARG A 36 26.06 -24.16 -29.57
C ARG A 36 26.85 -25.43 -29.53
N SER A 37 27.06 -26.00 -28.32
CA SER A 37 27.80 -27.25 -28.15
C SER A 37 27.17 -28.38 -29.00
N PRO A 38 27.93 -29.13 -29.79
CA PRO A 38 27.42 -30.27 -30.55
C PRO A 38 26.80 -31.33 -29.63
N GLU A 39 27.39 -31.57 -28.47
CA GLU A 39 27.00 -32.63 -27.54
C GLU A 39 25.84 -32.16 -26.60
N HIS A 40 25.91 -30.92 -26.07
CA HIS A 40 24.98 -30.50 -25.01
C HIS A 40 24.03 -29.39 -25.47
N GLY A 41 24.24 -28.77 -26.63
CA GLY A 41 23.51 -27.58 -27.06
C GLY A 41 22.00 -27.78 -27.18
N ALA A 42 21.55 -28.93 -27.63
CA ALA A 42 20.10 -29.23 -27.73
C ALA A 42 19.44 -29.25 -26.34
N ALA A 43 20.05 -29.92 -25.36
CA ALA A 43 19.56 -29.98 -23.98
C ALA A 43 19.60 -28.62 -23.31
N ALA A 44 20.70 -27.87 -23.49
CA ALA A 44 20.86 -26.52 -22.95
C ALA A 44 19.77 -25.54 -23.47
N ARG A 45 19.51 -25.54 -24.80
CA ARG A 45 18.42 -24.75 -25.39
C ARG A 45 17.04 -25.17 -24.88
N ALA A 46 16.81 -26.46 -24.70
CA ALA A 46 15.54 -26.94 -24.15
C ALA A 46 15.33 -26.49 -22.70
N GLU A 47 16.37 -26.55 -21.88
CA GLU A 47 16.29 -26.02 -20.48
C GLU A 47 16.09 -24.53 -20.46
N LEU A 48 16.83 -23.75 -21.23
CA LEU A 48 16.65 -22.30 -21.33
C LEU A 48 15.21 -21.94 -21.70
N ARG A 49 14.63 -22.61 -22.69
CA ARG A 49 13.22 -22.40 -23.09
C ARG A 49 12.24 -22.76 -21.98
N ARG A 50 12.49 -23.85 -21.23
CA ARG A 50 11.65 -24.23 -20.08
C ARG A 50 11.72 -23.17 -18.97
N SER A 51 12.92 -22.77 -18.59
CA SER A 51 13.14 -21.76 -17.56
C SER A 51 12.57 -20.39 -17.95
N THR A 52 12.72 -19.98 -19.20
CA THR A 52 12.12 -18.72 -19.69
C THR A 52 10.59 -18.75 -19.58
N ARG A 53 9.95 -19.87 -19.96
CA ARG A 53 8.49 -20.01 -19.83
C ARG A 53 8.04 -20.02 -18.36
N ARG A 54 8.76 -20.75 -17.48
CA ARG A 54 8.46 -20.78 -16.04
C ARG A 54 8.65 -19.41 -15.40
N LEU A 55 9.70 -18.70 -15.80
CA LEU A 55 9.95 -17.33 -15.34
C LEU A 55 8.80 -16.40 -15.71
N ALA A 56 8.38 -16.40 -16.97
CA ALA A 56 7.27 -15.57 -17.43
C ALA A 56 5.96 -15.89 -16.68
N ALA A 57 5.65 -17.17 -16.50
CA ALA A 57 4.47 -17.61 -15.75
C ALA A 57 4.54 -17.17 -14.27
N ALA A 58 5.69 -17.34 -13.62
CA ALA A 58 5.88 -16.94 -12.23
C ALA A 58 5.81 -15.41 -12.05
N GLN A 59 6.36 -14.63 -12.98
CA GLN A 59 6.26 -13.16 -12.97
C GLN A 59 4.81 -12.70 -13.10
N LYS A 60 4.04 -13.30 -13.99
CA LYS A 60 2.59 -13.03 -14.12
C LYS A 60 1.87 -13.32 -12.80
N ASN A 61 2.09 -14.49 -12.21
CA ASN A 61 1.49 -14.88 -10.93
C ASN A 61 1.86 -13.89 -9.79
N VAL A 62 3.11 -13.39 -9.75
CA VAL A 62 3.55 -12.37 -8.80
C VAL A 62 2.76 -11.07 -8.99
N ALA A 63 2.58 -10.64 -10.24
CA ALA A 63 1.81 -9.43 -10.53
C ALA A 63 0.35 -9.56 -10.09
N ASP A 64 -0.28 -10.70 -10.38
CA ASP A 64 -1.67 -10.97 -10.00
C ASP A 64 -1.84 -11.04 -8.48
N LEU A 65 -0.96 -11.75 -7.77
CA LEU A 65 -0.99 -11.83 -6.31
C LEU A 65 -0.76 -10.48 -5.63
N ARG A 66 0.13 -9.65 -6.17
CA ARG A 66 0.33 -8.28 -5.68
C ARG A 66 -0.92 -7.42 -5.87
N ARG A 67 -1.64 -7.60 -6.99
CA ARG A 67 -2.93 -6.91 -7.24
C ARG A 67 -3.97 -7.33 -6.20
N VAL A 68 -4.11 -8.63 -5.95
CA VAL A 68 -5.03 -9.15 -4.93
C VAL A 68 -4.71 -8.61 -3.54
N LEU A 69 -3.44 -8.64 -3.14
CA LEU A 69 -3.02 -8.14 -1.83
C LEU A 69 -3.27 -6.63 -1.69
N ARG A 70 -2.97 -5.84 -2.73
CA ARG A 70 -3.30 -4.39 -2.73
C ARG A 70 -4.80 -4.15 -2.57
N ALA A 71 -5.63 -4.88 -3.33
CA ALA A 71 -7.09 -4.75 -3.22
C ALA A 71 -7.62 -5.14 -1.83
N GLN A 72 -7.06 -6.18 -1.20
CA GLN A 72 -7.41 -6.56 0.17
C GLN A 72 -7.01 -5.47 1.18
N THR A 73 -5.80 -4.90 1.05
CA THR A 73 -5.35 -3.79 1.89
C THR A 73 -6.23 -2.57 1.73
N SER A 74 -6.54 -2.16 0.49
CA SER A 74 -7.43 -1.03 0.20
C SER A 74 -8.80 -1.22 0.88
N ARG A 75 -9.45 -2.35 0.65
CA ARG A 75 -10.75 -2.66 1.28
C ARG A 75 -10.68 -2.63 2.80
N ARG A 76 -9.59 -3.13 3.40
CA ARG A 76 -9.39 -3.08 4.85
C ARG A 76 -9.30 -1.64 5.34
N LEU A 77 -8.54 -0.79 4.67
CA LEU A 77 -8.36 0.62 5.02
C LEU A 77 -9.67 1.40 4.86
N GLU A 78 -10.38 1.19 3.75
CA GLU A 78 -11.69 1.79 3.48
C GLU A 78 -12.75 1.44 4.54
N ALA A 79 -12.66 0.25 5.12
CA ALA A 79 -13.58 -0.23 6.16
C ALA A 79 -13.19 0.20 7.59
N LEU A 80 -12.09 0.94 7.77
CA LEU A 80 -11.68 1.37 9.11
C LEU A 80 -12.69 2.36 9.71
N PRO A 81 -13.12 2.16 10.96
CA PRO A 81 -13.91 3.16 11.67
C PRO A 81 -13.06 4.42 11.94
N PRO A 82 -13.69 5.60 12.12
CA PRO A 82 -12.98 6.88 12.21
C PRO A 82 -11.78 6.90 13.15
N LYS A 83 -11.92 6.38 14.36
CA LYS A 83 -10.82 6.34 15.33
C LYS A 83 -9.62 5.53 14.83
N ALA A 84 -9.87 4.34 14.28
CA ALA A 84 -8.82 3.49 13.76
C ALA A 84 -8.16 4.09 12.52
N ALA A 85 -8.94 4.70 11.62
CA ALA A 85 -8.45 5.38 10.44
C ALA A 85 -7.53 6.57 10.79
N ILE A 86 -7.90 7.36 11.79
CA ILE A 86 -7.09 8.48 12.28
C ILE A 86 -5.77 7.98 12.86
N CYS A 87 -5.80 6.94 13.70
CA CYS A 87 -4.58 6.39 14.28
C CYS A 87 -3.67 5.72 13.25
N ASP A 88 -4.24 5.06 12.23
CA ASP A 88 -3.47 4.49 11.12
C ASP A 88 -2.74 5.58 10.33
N ALA A 89 -3.39 6.72 10.06
CA ALA A 89 -2.82 7.81 9.30
C ALA A 89 -1.80 8.67 10.10
N PHE A 90 -2.06 8.92 11.37
CA PHE A 90 -1.29 9.87 12.18
C PHE A 90 -0.24 9.23 13.09
N ASP A 91 -0.21 7.90 13.23
CA ASP A 91 0.77 7.14 14.01
C ASP A 91 0.98 7.75 15.41
N ARG A 92 2.19 8.18 15.74
CA ARG A 92 2.54 8.81 17.02
C ARG A 92 1.71 10.05 17.39
N PHE A 93 1.08 10.70 16.43
CA PHE A 93 0.19 11.85 16.64
C PHE A 93 -1.29 11.46 16.79
N CYS A 94 -1.60 10.15 16.86
CA CYS A 94 -2.97 9.63 16.94
C CYS A 94 -3.80 10.32 18.04
N GLY A 95 -3.27 10.45 19.26
CA GLY A 95 -3.99 11.04 20.38
C GLY A 95 -4.39 12.49 20.11
N GLN A 96 -3.47 13.30 19.58
CA GLN A 96 -3.74 14.69 19.21
C GLN A 96 -4.74 14.80 18.06
N ALA A 97 -4.57 13.97 17.03
CA ALA A 97 -5.47 13.96 15.87
C ALA A 97 -6.90 13.57 16.25
N LEU A 98 -7.07 12.63 17.19
CA LEU A 98 -8.38 12.27 17.72
C LEU A 98 -9.06 13.43 18.45
N GLN A 99 -8.32 14.19 19.25
CA GLN A 99 -8.84 15.35 19.96
C GLN A 99 -9.32 16.43 18.98
N VAL A 100 -8.50 16.73 17.95
CA VAL A 100 -8.86 17.70 16.90
C VAL A 100 -10.09 17.22 16.14
N ALA A 101 -10.11 16.02 15.61
CA ALA A 101 -11.22 15.48 14.84
C ALA A 101 -12.51 15.37 15.68
N TRP A 102 -12.41 15.05 16.96
CA TRP A 102 -13.55 15.05 17.88
C TRP A 102 -14.12 16.46 18.06
N CYS A 103 -13.28 17.45 18.24
CA CYS A 103 -13.70 18.85 18.37
C CYS A 103 -14.31 19.37 17.06
N GLU A 104 -13.70 19.11 15.90
CA GLU A 104 -14.13 19.60 14.60
C GLU A 104 -15.44 18.97 14.10
N SER A 105 -15.63 17.65 14.27
CA SER A 105 -16.74 16.92 13.63
C SER A 105 -17.45 15.88 14.51
N ARG A 106 -17.02 15.67 15.76
CA ARG A 106 -17.42 14.53 16.59
C ARG A 106 -17.15 13.18 15.90
N LEU A 107 -16.05 13.11 15.13
CA LEU A 107 -15.64 11.95 14.33
C LEU A 107 -16.66 11.54 13.23
N GLN A 108 -17.41 12.50 12.70
CA GLN A 108 -18.36 12.25 11.63
C GLN A 108 -17.72 12.54 10.26
N THR A 109 -17.65 11.51 9.42
CA THR A 109 -17.11 11.64 8.04
C THR A 109 -18.00 12.49 7.13
N THR A 110 -19.26 12.63 7.47
CA THR A 110 -20.27 13.40 6.71
C THR A 110 -20.52 14.80 7.29
N ALA A 111 -19.80 15.19 8.34
CA ALA A 111 -19.95 16.51 8.93
C ALA A 111 -19.67 17.60 7.90
N GLN A 112 -20.54 18.62 7.86
CA GLN A 112 -20.41 19.76 6.96
C GLN A 112 -20.77 21.06 7.68
N ASN A 113 -19.88 22.06 7.52
CA ASN A 113 -20.12 23.42 7.97
C ASN A 113 -19.67 24.39 6.86
N GLY A 114 -20.61 24.86 6.05
CA GLY A 114 -20.31 25.64 4.86
C GLY A 114 -19.38 24.89 3.90
N GLN A 115 -18.19 25.45 3.64
CA GLN A 115 -17.17 24.82 2.78
C GLN A 115 -16.34 23.73 3.49
N TYR A 116 -16.47 23.57 4.79
CA TYR A 116 -15.68 22.65 5.60
C TYR A 116 -16.36 21.28 5.66
N LEU A 117 -15.60 20.21 5.37
CA LEU A 117 -16.15 18.86 5.27
C LEU A 117 -15.34 17.83 6.06
N GLY A 118 -16.06 16.83 6.55
CA GLY A 118 -15.53 15.57 7.06
C GLY A 118 -14.90 15.63 8.44
N LEU A 119 -14.14 14.60 8.77
CA LEU A 119 -13.55 14.37 10.10
C LEU A 119 -12.78 15.56 10.65
N PHE A 120 -12.03 16.23 9.81
CA PHE A 120 -11.14 17.33 10.18
C PHE A 120 -11.63 18.70 9.67
N GLN A 121 -12.88 18.78 9.21
CA GLN A 121 -13.46 20.01 8.67
C GLN A 121 -12.50 20.76 7.74
N MET A 122 -11.99 20.04 6.73
CA MET A 122 -11.06 20.61 5.76
C MET A 122 -11.79 21.53 4.79
N GLY A 123 -11.30 22.77 4.64
CA GLY A 123 -11.83 23.75 3.69
C GLY A 123 -11.61 23.34 2.22
N ALA A 124 -12.34 23.95 1.28
CA ALA A 124 -12.32 23.59 -0.14
C ALA A 124 -10.90 23.60 -0.73
N TYR A 125 -10.13 24.65 -0.47
CA TYR A 125 -8.75 24.77 -0.95
C TYR A 125 -7.81 23.70 -0.39
N ALA A 126 -7.92 23.38 0.90
CA ALA A 126 -7.10 22.32 1.50
C ALA A 126 -7.46 20.94 0.93
N ARG A 127 -8.74 20.69 0.63
CA ARG A 127 -9.16 19.44 -0.01
C ARG A 127 -8.65 19.30 -1.45
N GLU A 128 -8.57 20.41 -2.18
CA GLU A 128 -8.00 20.42 -3.52
C GLU A 128 -6.51 20.06 -3.49
N LEU A 129 -5.75 20.59 -2.56
CA LEU A 129 -4.29 20.36 -2.46
C LEU A 129 -3.93 19.00 -1.87
N TYR A 130 -4.63 18.56 -0.82
CA TYR A 130 -4.23 17.37 -0.04
C TYR A 130 -5.13 16.17 -0.27
N GLY A 131 -6.22 16.34 -1.02
CA GLY A 131 -7.22 15.34 -1.29
C GLY A 131 -8.35 15.35 -0.26
N HIS A 132 -9.36 14.58 -0.57
CA HIS A 132 -10.51 14.27 0.28
C HIS A 132 -11.17 13.03 -0.29
N GLY A 133 -11.75 12.20 0.53
CA GLY A 133 -12.48 11.02 0.08
C GLY A 133 -13.73 10.80 0.92
N SER A 134 -14.51 9.80 0.57
CA SER A 134 -15.73 9.45 1.29
C SER A 134 -15.47 8.60 2.54
N THR A 135 -14.32 7.90 2.59
CA THR A 135 -14.00 7.02 3.71
C THR A 135 -13.28 7.77 4.84
N ALA A 136 -13.39 7.25 6.05
CA ALA A 136 -12.67 7.79 7.19
C ALA A 136 -11.15 7.79 6.98
N HIS A 137 -10.63 6.73 6.33
CA HIS A 137 -9.21 6.60 6.04
C HIS A 137 -8.73 7.66 5.03
N ASP A 138 -9.47 7.87 3.93
CA ASP A 138 -9.08 8.89 2.94
C ASP A 138 -9.03 10.28 3.57
N GLN A 139 -10.03 10.62 4.39
CA GLN A 139 -10.10 11.90 5.08
C GLN A 139 -8.96 12.07 6.11
N ALA A 140 -8.63 11.01 6.84
CA ALA A 140 -7.52 11.04 7.79
C ALA A 140 -6.17 11.20 7.08
N VAL A 141 -5.96 10.49 5.95
CA VAL A 141 -4.73 10.62 5.12
C VAL A 141 -4.62 12.03 4.54
N ALA A 142 -5.70 12.62 4.05
CA ALA A 142 -5.71 13.99 3.52
C ALA A 142 -5.36 15.01 4.61
N ALA A 143 -5.97 14.90 5.79
CA ALA A 143 -5.68 15.75 6.94
C ALA A 143 -4.23 15.56 7.42
N HIS A 144 -3.69 14.35 7.43
CA HIS A 144 -2.30 14.09 7.78
C HIS A 144 -1.33 14.77 6.79
N ARG A 145 -1.61 14.74 5.48
CA ARG A 145 -0.80 15.46 4.48
C ARG A 145 -0.79 16.96 4.77
N TYR A 146 -1.94 17.53 5.09
CA TYR A 146 -2.05 18.95 5.46
C TYR A 146 -1.28 19.26 6.75
N PHE A 147 -1.42 18.42 7.78
CA PHE A 147 -0.65 18.52 9.02
C PHE A 147 0.87 18.50 8.78
N VAL A 148 1.36 17.59 7.94
CA VAL A 148 2.79 17.52 7.58
C VAL A 148 3.24 18.75 6.83
N ALA A 149 2.45 19.24 5.88
CA ALA A 149 2.74 20.45 5.11
C ALA A 149 2.77 21.72 5.98
N SER A 150 2.02 21.74 7.08
CA SER A 150 2.00 22.83 8.07
C SER A 150 3.12 22.75 9.13
N GLY A 151 4.15 21.92 8.90
CA GLY A 151 5.24 21.74 9.83
C GLY A 151 4.95 20.79 10.99
N ARG A 152 3.97 19.92 10.85
CA ARG A 152 3.44 19.01 11.89
C ARG A 152 2.88 19.76 13.08
N ASP A 153 2.18 20.84 12.81
CA ASP A 153 1.45 21.57 13.81
C ASP A 153 -0.05 21.68 13.46
N TRP A 154 -0.85 22.05 14.43
CA TRP A 154 -2.30 22.10 14.30
C TRP A 154 -2.82 23.51 13.94
N SER A 155 -1.93 24.44 13.53
CA SER A 155 -2.30 25.82 13.21
C SER A 155 -3.44 25.95 12.18
N PRO A 156 -3.55 25.06 11.15
CA PRO A 156 -4.64 25.15 10.18
C PRO A 156 -6.05 24.90 10.73
N TRP A 157 -6.17 24.22 11.87
CA TRP A 157 -7.46 23.88 12.46
C TRP A 157 -7.87 24.88 13.55
N SER A 158 -9.17 25.10 13.71
CA SER A 158 -9.71 25.91 14.83
C SER A 158 -9.53 25.16 16.15
N CYS A 159 -9.81 23.87 16.16
CA CYS A 159 -9.59 23.00 17.30
C CYS A 159 -8.11 22.64 17.47
N LYS A 160 -7.62 22.72 18.70
CA LYS A 160 -6.25 22.35 19.05
C LYS A 160 -6.26 21.17 20.02
N PRO A 161 -5.27 20.26 19.93
CA PRO A 161 -5.13 19.25 20.96
C PRO A 161 -4.74 19.90 22.30
N VAL A 162 -5.24 19.31 23.37
CA VAL A 162 -4.78 19.67 24.72
C VAL A 162 -3.32 19.23 24.83
N ARG A 163 -2.44 20.13 25.26
CA ARG A 163 -1.05 19.78 25.56
C ARG A 163 -1.07 18.81 26.75
N GLU A 164 -0.57 17.61 26.57
CA GLU A 164 -0.27 16.75 27.71
C GLU A 164 0.77 17.49 28.54
N ALA A 165 0.46 17.70 29.82
CA ALA A 165 1.43 18.23 30.77
C ALA A 165 2.59 17.22 30.85
N SER A 166 3.79 17.66 30.49
CA SER A 166 5.02 16.89 30.56
C SER A 166 5.38 16.53 31.99
#